data_6df87838942753e0824b1126e99bf6c1
#
_entry.id   6df87838942753e0824b1126e99bf6c1
#
_cell.length_a   1.000
_cell.length_b   1.000
_cell.length_c   1.000
_cell.angle_alpha   90.00
_cell.angle_beta   90.00
_cell.angle_gamma   90.00
#
_symmetry.space_group_name_H-M   'P 1'
#
loop_
_entity.id
_entity.type
_entity.pdbx_description
1 polymer ?
#
loop_
_entity_poly.entity_id
_entity_poly.type
_entity_poly.pdbx_seq_one_letter_code
_entity_poly.pdbx_strand_id
1 'polypeptide(L)'
;MTADIYEFKVQTITGDKTGLGTYENQVMLIVNTASKCGFTPQYEGLEALYAKYKDQGLVVLGFPCNQFGHQEPGNESEIAEFCQLNYGVSFPMFAKVDVNGDDADPLFKYLKKSKKGILGSEKIKWNFTKFMVCLL
;
A
#
# COMPACT_ATOMS: atom_id res chain seq x y z
N MET A 1 -18.23 -5.41 -3.42
CA MET A 1 -18.80 -4.09 -3.63
C MET A 1 -17.77 -3.05 -3.36
N THR A 2 -17.57 -2.17 -4.30
CA THR A 2 -16.54 -1.14 -4.15
C THR A 2 -16.80 -0.21 -2.98
N ALA A 3 -18.07 0.02 -2.62
CA ALA A 3 -18.42 0.87 -1.48
C ALA A 3 -17.86 0.34 -0.16
N ASP A 4 -17.68 -0.97 -0.05
CA ASP A 4 -17.24 -1.56 1.22
C ASP A 4 -15.78 -1.25 1.55
N ILE A 5 -14.96 -0.96 0.56
CA ILE A 5 -13.54 -0.69 0.80
C ILE A 5 -13.36 0.57 1.66
N TYR A 6 -14.28 1.52 1.59
CA TYR A 6 -14.19 2.77 2.35
C TYR A 6 -14.48 2.60 3.83
N GLU A 7 -14.96 1.41 4.24
CA GLU A 7 -15.23 1.13 5.64
C GLU A 7 -14.02 0.62 6.39
N PHE A 8 -12.94 0.25 5.69
CA PHE A 8 -11.75 -0.26 6.35
C PHE A 8 -11.01 0.85 7.09
N LYS A 9 -10.58 0.52 8.32
CA LYS A 9 -9.75 1.39 9.13
C LYS A 9 -8.31 0.89 9.04
N VAL A 10 -7.38 1.82 8.88
CA VAL A 10 -5.95 1.50 8.79
C VAL A 10 -5.18 2.46 9.68
N GLN A 11 -3.92 2.11 9.98
CA GLN A 11 -3.07 2.94 10.79
C GLN A 11 -2.02 3.60 9.91
N THR A 12 -1.86 4.92 10.04
CA THR A 12 -0.84 5.64 9.29
C THR A 12 0.54 5.29 9.84
N ILE A 13 1.59 5.63 9.09
CA ILE A 13 2.96 5.35 9.52
C ILE A 13 3.33 6.13 10.78
N THR A 14 2.63 7.21 11.09
CA THR A 14 2.83 7.99 12.31
C THR A 14 1.99 7.49 13.48
N GLY A 15 1.21 6.44 13.29
CA GLY A 15 0.45 5.81 14.36
C GLY A 15 -1.00 6.24 14.50
N ASP A 16 -1.46 7.14 13.64
CA ASP A 16 -2.84 7.63 13.68
C ASP A 16 -3.77 6.66 12.96
N LYS A 17 -4.99 6.48 13.46
CA LYS A 17 -5.98 5.68 12.77
C LYS A 17 -6.77 6.52 11.79
N THR A 18 -7.02 5.98 10.60
CA THR A 18 -7.81 6.65 9.58
C THR A 18 -8.63 5.62 8.82
N GLY A 19 -9.72 6.05 8.21
CA GLY A 19 -10.54 5.20 7.36
C GLY A 19 -10.23 5.47 5.90
N LEU A 20 -10.38 4.45 5.05
CA LEU A 20 -10.18 4.63 3.62
C LEU A 20 -11.24 5.53 2.99
N GLY A 21 -12.32 5.83 3.71
CA GLY A 21 -13.29 6.83 3.29
C GLY A 21 -12.70 8.22 3.07
N THR A 22 -11.55 8.49 3.70
CA THR A 22 -10.80 9.73 3.46
C THR A 22 -10.47 9.91 1.98
N TYR A 23 -10.31 8.80 1.25
CA TYR A 23 -9.91 8.82 -0.16
C TYR A 23 -11.08 8.55 -1.11
N GLU A 24 -12.31 8.66 -0.61
CA GLU A 24 -13.50 8.53 -1.43
C GLU A 24 -13.45 9.53 -2.59
N ASN A 25 -13.91 9.10 -3.75
CA ASN A 25 -13.87 9.88 -5.00
C ASN A 25 -12.49 10.01 -5.63
N GLN A 26 -11.51 9.26 -5.12
CA GLN A 26 -10.19 9.20 -5.74
C GLN A 26 -9.92 7.78 -6.22
N VAL A 27 -9.08 7.67 -7.26
CA VAL A 27 -8.53 6.37 -7.64
C VAL A 27 -7.42 6.04 -6.66
N MET A 28 -7.51 4.88 -6.01
CA MET A 28 -6.51 4.45 -5.05
C MET A 28 -5.59 3.41 -5.69
N LEU A 29 -4.29 3.65 -5.65
CA LEU A 29 -3.28 2.65 -6.00
C LEU A 29 -2.67 2.16 -4.69
N ILE A 30 -3.07 0.96 -4.28
CA ILE A 30 -2.64 0.37 -3.01
C ILE A 30 -1.49 -0.57 -3.29
N VAL A 31 -0.36 -0.37 -2.60
CA VAL A 31 0.86 -1.13 -2.87
C VAL A 31 1.53 -1.56 -1.57
N ASN A 32 1.98 -2.82 -1.51
CA ASN A 32 2.80 -3.29 -0.39
C ASN A 32 4.26 -3.01 -0.70
N THR A 33 4.96 -2.40 0.25
CA THR A 33 6.29 -1.83 -0.01
C THR A 33 7.37 -2.45 0.88
N ALA A 34 8.63 -2.24 0.49
CA ALA A 34 9.79 -2.67 1.25
C ALA A 34 10.98 -1.76 0.97
N SER A 35 11.89 -1.65 1.96
CA SER A 35 13.04 -0.77 1.87
C SER A 35 14.32 -1.46 1.38
N LYS A 36 14.34 -2.79 1.35
CA LYS A 36 15.55 -3.55 1.02
C LYS A 36 15.33 -4.58 -0.09
N CYS A 37 14.41 -4.30 -1.00
CA CYS A 37 14.07 -5.17 -2.12
C CYS A 37 14.75 -4.68 -3.39
N GLY A 38 15.02 -5.58 -4.34
CA GLY A 38 15.48 -5.17 -5.66
C GLY A 38 14.49 -4.26 -6.38
N PHE A 39 13.20 -4.31 -6.00
CA PHE A 39 12.17 -3.44 -6.55
C PHE A 39 11.97 -2.14 -5.77
N THR A 40 12.72 -1.93 -4.69
CA THR A 40 12.57 -0.70 -3.87
C THR A 40 12.69 0.58 -4.70
N PRO A 41 13.53 0.67 -5.78
CA PRO A 41 13.55 1.85 -6.64
C PRO A 41 12.20 2.19 -7.28
N GLN A 42 11.22 1.29 -7.26
CA GLN A 42 9.86 1.61 -7.73
C GLN A 42 9.21 2.74 -6.93
N TYR A 43 9.69 3.04 -5.72
CA TYR A 43 9.23 4.23 -5.00
C TYR A 43 9.38 5.50 -5.85
N GLU A 44 10.45 5.60 -6.61
CA GLU A 44 10.67 6.76 -7.47
C GLU A 44 9.55 6.91 -8.50
N GLY A 45 9.22 5.81 -9.19
CA GLY A 45 8.13 5.83 -10.17
C GLY A 45 6.77 6.08 -9.53
N LEU A 46 6.53 5.51 -8.35
CA LEU A 46 5.28 5.71 -7.63
C LEU A 46 5.12 7.16 -7.19
N GLU A 47 6.19 7.78 -6.70
CA GLU A 47 6.15 9.18 -6.32
C GLU A 47 5.94 10.08 -7.53
N ALA A 48 6.61 9.80 -8.65
CA ALA A 48 6.43 10.55 -9.88
C ALA A 48 4.98 10.46 -10.38
N LEU A 49 4.40 9.26 -10.32
CA LEU A 49 3.01 9.04 -10.71
C LEU A 49 2.06 9.83 -9.83
N TYR A 50 2.29 9.78 -8.52
CA TYR A 50 1.47 10.51 -7.56
C TYR A 50 1.56 12.01 -7.79
N ALA A 51 2.77 12.55 -7.92
CA ALA A 51 2.96 13.97 -8.15
C ALA A 51 2.27 14.46 -9.41
N LYS A 52 2.27 13.60 -10.46
CA LYS A 52 1.66 13.97 -11.74
C LYS A 52 0.13 13.99 -11.69
N TYR A 53 -0.47 13.04 -10.97
CA TYR A 53 -1.92 12.83 -11.06
C TYR A 53 -2.69 13.15 -9.78
N LYS A 54 -2.03 13.55 -8.69
CA LYS A 54 -2.75 13.79 -7.42
C LYS A 54 -3.84 14.84 -7.55
N ASP A 55 -3.62 15.87 -8.35
CA ASP A 55 -4.62 16.92 -8.56
C ASP A 55 -5.75 16.47 -9.49
N GLN A 56 -5.58 15.32 -10.14
CA GLN A 56 -6.58 14.74 -11.03
C GLN A 56 -7.30 13.55 -10.37
N GLY A 57 -7.11 13.36 -9.07
CA GLY A 57 -7.87 12.37 -8.31
C GLY A 57 -7.16 11.03 -8.09
N LEU A 58 -5.83 10.97 -8.20
CA LEU A 58 -5.09 9.76 -7.86
C LEU A 58 -4.47 9.89 -6.48
N VAL A 59 -4.56 8.81 -5.68
CA VAL A 59 -3.77 8.69 -4.46
C VAL A 59 -3.04 7.35 -4.46
N VAL A 60 -1.78 7.36 -4.02
CA VAL A 60 -0.99 6.14 -3.84
C VAL A 60 -0.92 5.88 -2.34
N LEU A 61 -1.24 4.65 -1.94
CA LEU A 61 -1.26 4.25 -0.53
C LEU A 61 -0.22 3.15 -0.32
N GLY A 62 0.85 3.47 0.39
CA GLY A 62 1.96 2.53 0.61
C GLY A 62 1.86 1.82 1.95
N PHE A 63 1.85 0.48 1.92
CA PHE A 63 1.76 -0.36 3.10
C PHE A 63 3.03 -1.21 3.23
N PRO A 64 3.95 -0.84 4.12
CA PRO A 64 5.18 -1.64 4.32
C PRO A 64 4.85 -3.04 4.81
N CYS A 65 5.58 -4.03 4.32
CA CYS A 65 5.35 -5.43 4.68
C CYS A 65 6.69 -6.17 4.73
N ASN A 66 6.90 -6.96 5.78
CA ASN A 66 8.16 -7.69 5.99
C ASN A 66 8.06 -9.18 5.64
N GLN A 67 6.97 -9.61 4.98
CA GLN A 67 6.74 -11.02 4.71
C GLN A 67 7.51 -11.59 3.52
N PHE A 68 8.16 -10.77 2.72
CA PHE A 68 8.84 -11.20 1.51
C PHE A 68 10.35 -11.05 1.68
N GLY A 69 11.02 -12.15 2.07
CA GLY A 69 12.46 -12.14 2.24
C GLY A 69 12.94 -11.27 3.39
N HIS A 70 12.04 -10.88 4.31
CA HIS A 70 12.37 -9.97 5.40
C HIS A 70 13.02 -8.67 4.93
N GLN A 71 12.49 -8.12 3.82
CA GLN A 71 13.07 -6.94 3.18
C GLN A 71 12.51 -5.61 3.69
N GLU A 72 11.71 -5.65 4.79
CA GLU A 72 11.25 -4.46 5.48
C GLU A 72 11.40 -4.66 7.00
N PRO A 73 12.63 -4.82 7.50
CA PRO A 73 12.85 -5.14 8.91
C PRO A 73 12.74 -3.95 9.86
N GLY A 74 12.79 -2.71 9.34
CA GLY A 74 12.78 -1.52 10.18
C GLY A 74 11.42 -1.25 10.81
N ASN A 75 11.41 -0.36 11.81
CA ASN A 75 10.17 0.11 12.39
C ASN A 75 9.58 1.25 11.55
N GLU A 76 8.39 1.72 11.92
CA GLU A 76 7.69 2.75 11.15
C GLU A 76 8.50 4.05 11.00
N SER A 77 9.19 4.46 12.06
CA SER A 77 10.01 5.68 12.02
C SER A 77 11.17 5.53 11.03
N GLU A 78 11.83 4.38 11.03
CA GLU A 78 12.92 4.10 10.11
C GLU A 78 12.44 4.03 8.66
N ILE A 79 11.26 3.44 8.44
CA ILE A 79 10.69 3.35 7.11
C ILE A 79 10.33 4.74 6.58
N ALA A 80 9.69 5.57 7.42
CA ALA A 80 9.31 6.92 7.02
C ALA A 80 10.55 7.75 6.64
N GLU A 81 11.61 7.65 7.44
CA GLU A 81 12.85 8.35 7.17
C GLU A 81 13.49 7.87 5.87
N PHE A 82 13.54 6.55 5.68
CA PHE A 82 14.10 5.96 4.47
C PHE A 82 13.39 6.48 3.22
N CYS A 83 12.07 6.47 3.24
CA CYS A 83 11.27 6.90 2.09
C CYS A 83 11.49 8.38 1.79
N GLN A 84 11.53 9.22 2.82
CA GLN A 84 11.72 10.65 2.65
C GLN A 84 13.11 10.97 2.12
N LEU A 85 14.15 10.38 2.72
CA LEU A 85 15.53 10.74 2.38
C LEU A 85 15.97 10.18 1.03
N ASN A 86 15.49 8.98 0.65
CA ASN A 86 15.98 8.32 -0.55
C ASN A 86 15.10 8.57 -1.78
N TYR A 87 13.79 8.80 -1.58
CA TYR A 87 12.85 8.91 -2.70
C TYR A 87 11.92 10.11 -2.61
N GLY A 88 12.01 10.90 -1.52
CA GLY A 88 11.13 12.06 -1.36
C GLY A 88 9.65 11.71 -1.41
N VAL A 89 9.30 10.54 -0.86
CA VAL A 89 7.92 10.05 -0.91
C VAL A 89 6.98 11.03 -0.22
N SER A 90 5.96 11.50 -0.95
CA SER A 90 4.95 12.40 -0.42
C SER A 90 3.55 11.81 -0.39
N PHE A 91 3.35 10.64 -1.02
CA PHE A 91 2.05 9.96 -0.91
C PHE A 91 1.89 9.32 0.47
N PRO A 92 0.64 9.07 0.90
CA PRO A 92 0.40 8.49 2.23
C PRO A 92 1.08 7.14 2.44
N MET A 93 1.81 7.03 3.55
CA MET A 93 2.42 5.77 3.98
C MET A 93 1.70 5.30 5.24
N PHE A 94 1.64 3.99 5.43
CA PHE A 94 0.91 3.38 6.52
C PHE A 94 1.83 2.52 7.38
N ALA A 95 1.32 2.08 8.54
CA ALA A 95 2.07 1.21 9.43
C ALA A 95 2.30 -0.14 8.76
N LYS A 96 3.37 -0.81 9.16
CA LYS A 96 3.71 -2.13 8.62
C LYS A 96 2.57 -3.12 8.86
N VAL A 97 2.24 -3.92 7.85
CA VAL A 97 1.17 -4.90 7.92
C VAL A 97 1.63 -6.22 7.34
N ASP A 98 0.90 -7.29 7.68
CA ASP A 98 0.99 -8.55 6.94
C ASP A 98 -0.07 -8.52 5.83
N VAL A 99 0.25 -9.11 4.70
CA VAL A 99 -0.66 -9.16 3.56
C VAL A 99 -1.09 -10.59 3.21
N ASN A 100 -0.39 -11.59 3.74
CA ASN A 100 -0.70 -13.00 3.57
C ASN A 100 -0.85 -13.69 4.93
N GLY A 101 -1.60 -14.79 4.96
CA GLY A 101 -1.78 -15.59 6.17
C GLY A 101 -2.92 -15.11 7.03
N ASP A 102 -3.07 -15.75 8.20
CA ASP A 102 -4.20 -15.47 9.10
C ASP A 102 -4.15 -14.07 9.70
N ASP A 103 -2.95 -13.53 9.86
CA ASP A 103 -2.76 -12.20 10.46
C ASP A 103 -2.74 -11.07 9.42
N ALA A 104 -3.06 -11.39 8.17
CA ALA A 104 -3.11 -10.35 7.12
C ALA A 104 -4.10 -9.27 7.49
N ASP A 105 -3.75 -8.03 7.17
CA ASP A 105 -4.62 -6.89 7.39
C ASP A 105 -5.95 -7.12 6.66
N PRO A 106 -7.10 -6.83 7.30
CA PRO A 106 -8.41 -7.04 6.66
C PRO A 106 -8.53 -6.40 5.28
N LEU A 107 -7.90 -5.25 5.06
CA LEU A 107 -7.90 -4.60 3.76
C LEU A 107 -7.29 -5.51 2.70
N PHE A 108 -6.15 -6.13 3.00
CA PHE A 108 -5.49 -6.99 2.03
C PHE A 108 -6.22 -8.31 1.84
N LYS A 109 -6.90 -8.82 2.87
CA LYS A 109 -7.78 -9.98 2.69
C LYS A 109 -8.89 -9.66 1.69
N TYR A 110 -9.48 -8.47 1.82
CA TYR A 110 -10.53 -8.01 0.92
C TYR A 110 -10.01 -7.85 -0.52
N LEU A 111 -8.87 -7.20 -0.67
CA LEU A 111 -8.30 -6.96 -2.00
C LEU A 111 -7.96 -8.26 -2.71
N LYS A 112 -7.38 -9.22 -1.99
CA LYS A 112 -7.01 -10.51 -2.58
C LYS A 112 -8.24 -11.31 -3.03
N LYS A 113 -9.33 -11.24 -2.26
CA LYS A 113 -10.58 -11.90 -2.66
C LYS A 113 -11.20 -11.26 -3.89
N SER A 114 -11.10 -9.93 -3.97
CA SER A 114 -11.70 -9.18 -5.07
C SER A 114 -10.94 -9.35 -6.38
N LYS A 115 -9.65 -9.68 -6.31
CA LYS A 115 -8.81 -9.78 -7.51
C LYS A 115 -7.84 -10.95 -7.37
N LYS A 116 -8.34 -12.17 -7.63
CA LYS A 116 -7.52 -13.37 -7.56
C LYS A 116 -6.50 -13.41 -8.69
N GLY A 117 -5.34 -13.98 -8.40
CA GLY A 117 -4.28 -14.16 -9.38
C GLY A 117 -4.56 -15.32 -10.32
N ILE A 118 -3.56 -15.64 -11.14
CA ILE A 118 -3.63 -16.76 -12.08
C ILE A 118 -3.97 -18.04 -11.32
N LEU A 119 -4.86 -18.84 -11.88
CA LEU A 119 -5.32 -20.10 -11.31
C LEU A 119 -6.05 -19.93 -9.98
N GLY A 120 -6.59 -18.74 -9.74
CA GLY A 120 -7.40 -18.48 -8.54
C GLY A 120 -6.61 -18.23 -7.28
N SER A 121 -5.30 -17.98 -7.38
CA SER A 121 -4.47 -17.68 -6.22
C SER A 121 -4.89 -16.37 -5.56
N GLU A 122 -5.03 -16.40 -4.22
CA GLU A 122 -5.30 -15.21 -3.43
C GLU A 122 -4.06 -14.74 -2.68
N LYS A 123 -2.89 -15.32 -2.98
CA LYS A 123 -1.66 -14.98 -2.27
C LYS A 123 -0.90 -13.89 -3.01
N ILE A 124 -0.49 -12.85 -2.28
CA ILE A 124 0.41 -11.85 -2.82
C ILE A 124 1.79 -12.49 -2.92
N LYS A 125 2.42 -12.35 -4.08
CA LYS A 125 3.64 -13.10 -4.42
C LYS A 125 4.92 -12.40 -4.00
N TRP A 126 4.94 -11.07 -3.99
CA TRP A 126 6.17 -10.34 -3.70
C TRP A 126 5.89 -8.88 -3.35
N ASN A 127 6.96 -8.17 -2.95
CA ASN A 127 6.92 -6.72 -2.69
C ASN A 127 6.48 -5.94 -3.93
N PHE A 128 5.90 -4.78 -3.69
CA PHE A 128 5.45 -3.85 -4.74
C PHE A 128 4.38 -4.42 -5.65
N THR A 129 3.54 -5.28 -5.10
CA THR A 129 2.28 -5.70 -5.75
C THR A 129 1.29 -4.55 -5.61
N LYS A 130 0.56 -4.25 -6.68
CA LYS A 130 -0.34 -3.09 -6.72
C LYS A 130 -1.77 -3.54 -6.96
N PHE A 131 -2.69 -2.85 -6.28
CA PHE A 131 -4.13 -2.98 -6.53
C PHE A 131 -4.67 -1.59 -6.88
N MET A 132 -5.31 -1.47 -8.02
CA MET A 132 -5.93 -0.21 -8.41
C MET A 132 -7.43 -0.30 -8.12
N VAL A 133 -7.93 0.65 -7.33
CA VAL A 133 -9.32 0.70 -6.94
C VAL A 133 -9.95 1.94 -7.58
N CYS A 134 -10.87 1.70 -8.51
CA CYS A 134 -11.59 2.76 -9.19
C CYS A 134 -13.07 2.65 -8.87
N LEU A 135 -13.71 3.79 -8.59
CA LEU A 135 -15.15 3.89 -8.55
C LEU A 135 -15.64 4.39 -9.89
N LEU A 136 -16.58 3.67 -10.46
CA LEU A 136 -17.25 4.12 -11.67
C LEU A 136 -18.68 4.50 -11.35
#